data_152b9a411556c2430d8e322e6ff30e8c
#
_entry.id   152b9a411556c2430d8e322e6ff30e8c
#
_cell.length_a   1.000
_cell.length_b   1.000
_cell.length_c   1.000
_cell.angle_alpha   90.00
_cell.angle_beta   90.00
_cell.angle_gamma   90.00
#
_symmetry.space_group_name_H-M   'P 1'
#
loop_
_entity.id
_entity.type
_entity.pdbx_description
1 polymer ?
#
loop_
_entity_poly.entity_id
_entity_poly.type
_entity_poly.pdbx_seq_one_letter_code
_entity_poly.pdbx_strand_id
1 'polypeptide(L)'
;SCSRLSQWNVCKILMTKAIIIKKQGGPEVLELSEINLGSPGPNEVKVKNIAIGLNYIDTYHRSGLYPVNLPSGIGLEGAGKIIEIGSDVKDLTVGDNVAYAGGTPSAYADERILPAQLVVKIPDGISHKVAACIMTKGLTTHYLLCKTYKLNSKDVVLFHAAAGGVGQVFSQWAKSIGCKLIGTVGS
;
A
#
# COMPACT_ATOMS: atom_id res chain seq x y z
N SER A 1 11.50 -4.82 57.99
CA SER A 1 12.35 -4.31 56.93
C SER A 1 11.84 -4.76 55.60
N CYS A 2 11.10 -3.88 54.91
CA CYS A 2 10.41 -4.18 53.69
C CYS A 2 11.12 -3.42 52.55
N SER A 3 11.81 -4.11 51.70
CA SER A 3 12.38 -3.56 50.46
C SER A 3 11.43 -3.89 49.32
N ARG A 4 10.53 -2.96 48.95
CA ARG A 4 9.83 -2.98 47.67
C ARG A 4 10.75 -2.32 46.62
N LEU A 5 11.45 -3.13 45.85
CA LEU A 5 12.02 -2.69 44.60
C LEU A 5 10.89 -2.52 43.61
N SER A 6 10.54 -1.28 43.34
CA SER A 6 9.63 -0.91 42.23
C SER A 6 10.26 -1.35 40.90
N GLN A 7 9.69 -2.38 40.30
CA GLN A 7 9.98 -2.71 38.90
C GLN A 7 9.45 -1.56 38.03
N TRP A 8 10.32 -0.69 37.60
CA TRP A 8 10.05 0.23 36.53
C TRP A 8 9.96 -0.61 35.25
N ASN A 9 8.72 -0.91 34.84
CA ASN A 9 8.49 -1.38 33.48
C ASN A 9 8.85 -0.24 32.54
N VAL A 10 10.09 -0.22 32.07
CA VAL A 10 10.50 0.61 30.96
C VAL A 10 9.77 0.06 29.75
N CYS A 11 8.65 0.69 29.41
CA CYS A 11 7.94 0.39 28.18
C CYS A 11 8.93 0.65 27.04
N LYS A 12 9.48 -0.42 26.47
CA LYS A 12 10.42 -0.33 25.35
C LYS A 12 9.63 0.22 24.16
N ILE A 13 9.82 1.51 23.87
CA ILE A 13 9.24 2.11 22.67
C ILE A 13 9.82 1.37 21.49
N LEU A 14 8.98 0.60 20.79
CA LEU A 14 9.37 -0.10 19.58
C LEU A 14 9.38 0.90 18.45
N MET A 15 10.59 1.21 17.97
CA MET A 15 10.79 2.07 16.82
C MET A 15 10.72 1.23 15.55
N THR A 16 10.06 1.76 14.51
CA THR A 16 10.02 1.19 13.17
C THR A 16 10.78 2.06 12.19
N LYS A 17 11.41 1.46 11.20
CA LYS A 17 12.09 2.20 10.13
C LYS A 17 11.10 2.58 9.06
N ALA A 18 11.18 3.82 8.59
CA ALA A 18 10.33 4.37 7.53
C ALA A 18 11.10 5.38 6.67
N ILE A 19 10.69 5.51 5.43
CA ILE A 19 11.14 6.61 4.58
C ILE A 19 10.21 7.80 4.83
N ILE A 20 10.80 8.91 5.24
CA ILE A 20 10.12 10.16 5.56
C ILE A 20 10.65 11.27 4.67
N ILE A 21 9.75 12.16 4.21
CA ILE A 21 10.10 13.42 3.57
C ILE A 21 9.74 14.58 4.50
N LYS A 22 10.67 15.49 4.71
CA LYS A 22 10.46 16.73 5.48
C LYS A 22 10.18 17.94 4.60
N LYS A 23 10.50 17.83 3.32
CA LYS A 23 10.23 18.81 2.26
C LYS A 23 9.96 18.09 0.96
N GLN A 24 9.32 18.75 0.03
CA GLN A 24 9.13 18.26 -1.34
C GLN A 24 10.42 18.41 -2.16
N GLY A 25 10.64 17.52 -3.13
CA GLY A 25 11.83 17.58 -3.97
C GLY A 25 12.07 16.33 -4.79
N GLY A 26 13.30 16.15 -5.25
CA GLY A 26 13.79 14.99 -5.97
C GLY A 26 14.03 13.78 -5.04
N PRO A 27 14.69 12.73 -5.53
CA PRO A 27 14.99 11.54 -4.73
C PRO A 27 15.82 11.82 -3.45
N GLU A 28 16.57 12.89 -3.43
CA GLU A 28 17.43 13.31 -2.32
C GLU A 28 16.68 13.69 -1.05
N VAL A 29 15.35 13.92 -1.12
CA VAL A 29 14.54 14.24 0.07
C VAL A 29 14.03 13.01 0.81
N LEU A 30 14.29 11.80 0.30
CA LEU A 30 13.91 10.55 0.94
C LEU A 30 14.89 10.22 2.07
N GLU A 31 14.44 10.31 3.31
CA GLU A 31 15.25 10.06 4.50
C GLU A 31 14.79 8.78 5.21
N LEU A 32 15.72 7.84 5.44
CA LEU A 32 15.45 6.70 6.32
C LEU A 32 15.44 7.20 7.77
N SER A 33 14.32 7.02 8.45
CA SER A 33 14.09 7.50 9.81
C SER A 33 13.54 6.39 10.70
N GLU A 34 13.78 6.49 11.98
CA GLU A 34 13.12 5.67 12.99
C GLU A 34 11.94 6.46 13.56
N ILE A 35 10.75 5.88 13.53
CA ILE A 35 9.52 6.51 14.01
C ILE A 35 8.82 5.61 15.04
N ASN A 36 8.08 6.22 15.94
CA ASN A 36 7.18 5.53 16.84
C ASN A 36 5.76 5.59 16.29
N LEU A 37 5.21 4.44 15.92
CA LEU A 37 3.84 4.36 15.41
C LEU A 37 2.78 4.32 16.52
N GLY A 38 3.14 3.96 17.75
CA GLY A 38 2.15 3.67 18.78
C GLY A 38 1.33 2.41 18.50
N SER A 39 0.15 2.32 19.11
CA SER A 39 -0.84 1.26 18.86
C SER A 39 -1.92 1.73 17.88
N PRO A 40 -2.56 0.81 17.12
CA PRO A 40 -3.64 1.15 16.23
C PRO A 40 -4.86 1.67 17.00
N GLY A 41 -5.57 2.64 16.41
CA GLY A 41 -6.86 3.10 16.90
C GLY A 41 -7.96 2.02 16.78
N PRO A 42 -9.17 2.28 17.31
CA PRO A 42 -10.23 1.25 17.40
C PRO A 42 -10.56 0.55 16.07
N ASN A 43 -10.56 1.27 14.95
CA ASN A 43 -10.88 0.76 13.62
C ASN A 43 -9.64 0.57 12.72
N GLU A 44 -8.46 0.49 13.31
CA GLU A 44 -7.20 0.36 12.58
C GLU A 44 -6.50 -0.97 12.84
N VAL A 45 -5.59 -1.30 11.97
CA VAL A 45 -4.68 -2.44 12.11
C VAL A 45 -3.23 -1.97 11.96
N LYS A 46 -2.31 -2.67 12.62
CA LYS A 46 -0.88 -2.53 12.40
C LYS A 46 -0.39 -3.71 11.57
N VAL A 47 0.19 -3.41 10.42
CA VAL A 47 0.73 -4.39 9.49
C VAL A 47 2.25 -4.31 9.50
N LYS A 48 2.91 -5.46 9.68
CA LYS A 48 4.33 -5.61 9.40
C LYS A 48 4.52 -5.94 7.94
N ASN A 49 5.13 -5.05 7.19
CA ASN A 49 5.33 -5.19 5.75
C ASN A 49 6.33 -6.31 5.43
N ILE A 50 6.00 -7.11 4.43
CA ILE A 50 6.87 -8.14 3.83
C ILE A 50 7.26 -7.73 2.42
N ALA A 51 6.35 -7.03 1.73
CA ALA A 51 6.60 -6.45 0.41
C ALA A 51 5.88 -5.11 0.30
N ILE A 52 6.51 -4.17 -0.40
CA ILE A 52 5.99 -2.83 -0.62
C ILE A 52 5.87 -2.61 -2.13
N GLY A 53 4.70 -2.13 -2.57
CA GLY A 53 4.44 -1.78 -3.96
C GLY A 53 4.94 -0.38 -4.27
N LEU A 54 5.68 -0.25 -5.36
CA LEU A 54 6.11 1.04 -5.88
C LEU A 54 5.16 1.49 -6.98
N ASN A 55 4.68 2.73 -6.89
CA ASN A 55 3.78 3.33 -7.85
C ASN A 55 4.26 4.73 -8.28
N TYR A 56 3.95 5.12 -9.50
CA TYR A 56 4.40 6.41 -10.03
C TYR A 56 3.83 7.60 -9.25
N ILE A 57 2.65 7.45 -8.63
CA ILE A 57 2.03 8.46 -7.76
C ILE A 57 2.92 8.80 -6.54
N ASP A 58 3.77 7.88 -6.09
CA ASP A 58 4.68 8.12 -4.96
C ASP A 58 5.67 9.24 -5.29
N THR A 59 6.04 9.38 -6.57
CA THR A 59 6.86 10.50 -7.05
C THR A 59 6.10 11.82 -7.03
N TYR A 60 4.78 11.82 -7.24
CA TYR A 60 3.94 13.00 -7.18
C TYR A 60 3.79 13.52 -5.74
N HIS A 61 3.62 12.62 -4.77
CA HIS A 61 3.63 13.00 -3.35
C HIS A 61 4.99 13.57 -2.94
N ARG A 62 6.09 12.93 -3.35
CA ARG A 62 7.43 13.38 -3.05
C ARG A 62 7.73 14.76 -3.64
N SER A 63 7.39 14.98 -4.90
CA SER A 63 7.68 16.23 -5.61
C SER A 63 6.73 17.37 -5.28
N GLY A 64 5.58 17.10 -4.63
CA GLY A 64 4.55 18.06 -4.30
C GLY A 64 3.53 18.33 -5.40
N LEU A 65 3.57 17.59 -6.51
CA LEU A 65 2.50 17.65 -7.52
C LEU A 65 1.14 17.26 -6.90
N TYR A 66 1.16 16.26 -6.00
CA TYR A 66 0.04 15.92 -5.14
C TYR A 66 0.39 16.30 -3.71
N PRO A 67 -0.29 17.31 -3.12
CA PRO A 67 0.05 17.82 -1.80
C PRO A 67 -0.07 16.75 -0.71
N VAL A 68 0.88 16.74 0.21
CA VAL A 68 0.84 15.96 1.45
C VAL A 68 1.25 16.86 2.62
N ASN A 69 0.73 16.57 3.80
CA ASN A 69 1.15 17.28 5.03
C ASN A 69 2.56 16.82 5.41
N LEU A 70 3.47 17.76 5.57
CA LEU A 70 4.86 17.48 5.94
C LEU A 70 5.09 17.63 7.46
N PRO A 71 5.94 16.80 8.09
CA PRO A 71 6.65 15.65 7.48
C PRO A 71 5.69 14.52 7.11
N SER A 72 5.99 13.78 6.01
CA SER A 72 5.15 12.70 5.50
C SER A 72 5.95 11.43 5.26
N GLY A 73 5.30 10.29 5.43
CA GLY A 73 5.75 9.05 4.80
C GLY A 73 5.51 9.07 3.29
N ILE A 74 5.93 8.03 2.59
CA ILE A 74 5.75 7.80 1.15
C ILE A 74 5.21 6.39 0.93
N GLY A 75 4.54 6.21 -0.21
CA GLY A 75 4.00 4.93 -0.65
C GLY A 75 2.59 4.67 -0.12
N LEU A 76 1.80 3.98 -0.94
CA LEU A 76 0.39 3.72 -0.67
C LEU A 76 0.06 2.22 -0.65
N GLU A 77 0.94 1.36 -1.16
CA GLU A 77 0.66 -0.04 -1.45
C GLU A 77 1.65 -0.97 -0.75
N GLY A 78 1.16 -2.05 -0.19
CA GLY A 78 2.00 -3.06 0.44
C GLY A 78 1.26 -4.33 0.79
N ALA A 79 2.01 -5.32 1.24
CA ALA A 79 1.51 -6.58 1.74
C ALA A 79 2.36 -7.08 2.89
N GLY A 80 1.73 -7.70 3.86
CA GLY A 80 2.42 -8.17 5.06
C GLY A 80 1.54 -8.98 5.97
N LYS A 81 1.85 -8.95 7.24
CA LYS A 81 1.13 -9.68 8.26
C LYS A 81 0.59 -8.71 9.32
N ILE A 82 -0.66 -8.91 9.72
CA ILE A 82 -1.24 -8.15 10.85
C ILE A 82 -0.52 -8.53 12.13
N ILE A 83 -0.02 -7.55 12.88
CA ILE A 83 0.66 -7.74 14.16
C ILE A 83 -0.11 -7.14 15.34
N GLU A 84 -1.04 -6.22 15.09
CA GLU A 84 -1.90 -5.62 16.12
C GLU A 84 -3.22 -5.17 15.46
N ILE A 85 -4.33 -5.24 16.18
CA ILE A 85 -5.66 -4.79 15.72
C ILE A 85 -6.32 -3.89 16.76
N GLY A 86 -7.10 -2.92 16.30
CA GLY A 86 -7.95 -2.10 17.15
C GLY A 86 -9.17 -2.87 17.68
N SER A 87 -9.79 -2.33 18.75
CA SER A 87 -10.88 -2.99 19.48
C SER A 87 -12.13 -3.28 18.64
N ASP A 88 -12.38 -2.49 17.61
CA ASP A 88 -13.61 -2.55 16.80
C ASP A 88 -13.41 -3.35 15.50
N VAL A 89 -12.19 -3.81 15.23
CA VAL A 89 -11.88 -4.65 14.07
C VAL A 89 -12.37 -6.08 14.31
N LYS A 90 -13.26 -6.58 13.44
CA LYS A 90 -13.93 -7.89 13.62
C LYS A 90 -13.57 -8.92 12.55
N ASP A 91 -13.30 -8.46 11.32
CA ASP A 91 -13.10 -9.36 10.16
C ASP A 91 -11.64 -9.73 9.90
N LEU A 92 -10.72 -9.15 10.68
CA LEU A 92 -9.29 -9.36 10.59
C LEU A 92 -8.75 -9.82 11.95
N THR A 93 -7.70 -10.65 11.93
CA THR A 93 -7.04 -11.16 13.14
C THR A 93 -5.53 -10.99 13.05
N VAL A 94 -4.87 -10.93 14.21
CA VAL A 94 -3.41 -10.96 14.29
C VAL A 94 -2.89 -12.25 13.65
N GLY A 95 -1.90 -12.12 12.78
CA GLY A 95 -1.35 -13.23 12.00
C GLY A 95 -1.89 -13.35 10.58
N ASP A 96 -3.00 -12.69 10.23
CA ASP A 96 -3.53 -12.69 8.86
C ASP A 96 -2.50 -12.13 7.87
N ASN A 97 -2.34 -12.81 6.73
CA ASN A 97 -1.61 -12.30 5.59
C ASN A 97 -2.52 -11.34 4.80
N VAL A 98 -2.07 -10.12 4.63
CA VAL A 98 -2.91 -9.05 4.09
C VAL A 98 -2.18 -8.18 3.07
N ALA A 99 -2.97 -7.55 2.20
CA ALA A 99 -2.52 -6.52 1.28
C ALA A 99 -3.40 -5.27 1.44
N TYR A 100 -2.87 -4.12 1.04
CA TYR A 100 -3.57 -2.85 1.13
C TYR A 100 -3.15 -1.90 0.01
N ALA A 101 -4.03 -0.95 -0.32
CA ALA A 101 -3.72 0.18 -1.17
C ALA A 101 -4.48 1.42 -0.69
N GLY A 102 -3.83 2.60 -0.78
CA GLY A 102 -4.43 3.88 -0.40
C GLY A 102 -4.17 4.32 1.04
N GLY A 103 -4.99 5.26 1.50
CA GLY A 103 -4.81 5.94 2.79
C GLY A 103 -3.71 7.01 2.75
N THR A 104 -3.26 7.44 3.94
CA THR A 104 -2.14 8.39 4.07
C THR A 104 -0.84 7.75 3.60
N PRO A 105 -0.01 8.42 2.77
CA PRO A 105 1.25 7.87 2.32
C PRO A 105 2.18 7.49 3.48
N SER A 106 2.50 6.20 3.61
CA SER A 106 3.36 5.67 4.67
C SER A 106 3.75 4.20 4.47
N ALA A 107 3.57 3.67 3.25
CA ALA A 107 3.86 2.25 2.98
C ALA A 107 5.36 1.92 2.95
N TYR A 108 6.24 2.90 2.69
CA TYR A 108 7.68 2.68 2.71
C TYR A 108 8.22 2.64 4.14
N ALA A 109 7.78 1.63 4.88
CA ALA A 109 8.13 1.40 6.27
C ALA A 109 8.15 -0.10 6.58
N ASP A 110 8.86 -0.51 7.63
CA ASP A 110 8.81 -1.89 8.12
C ASP A 110 7.42 -2.23 8.68
N GLU A 111 6.77 -1.25 9.30
CA GLU A 111 5.42 -1.38 9.86
C GLU A 111 4.56 -0.16 9.51
N ARG A 112 3.26 -0.38 9.41
CA ARG A 112 2.28 0.66 9.09
C ARG A 112 1.01 0.46 9.90
N ILE A 113 0.41 1.58 10.40
CA ILE A 113 -0.96 1.62 10.92
C ILE A 113 -1.84 2.21 9.84
N LEU A 114 -3.00 1.58 9.59
CA LEU A 114 -3.97 2.05 8.62
C LEU A 114 -5.39 1.55 8.96
N PRO A 115 -6.44 2.23 8.44
CA PRO A 115 -7.82 1.80 8.61
C PRO A 115 -8.03 0.36 8.10
N ALA A 116 -8.68 -0.48 8.91
CA ALA A 116 -8.96 -1.88 8.60
C ALA A 116 -9.74 -2.05 7.28
N GLN A 117 -10.60 -1.11 6.93
CA GLN A 117 -11.36 -1.10 5.67
C GLN A 117 -10.51 -1.01 4.39
N LEU A 118 -9.25 -0.60 4.50
CA LEU A 118 -8.31 -0.54 3.37
C LEU A 118 -7.50 -1.83 3.20
N VAL A 119 -7.73 -2.81 4.07
CA VAL A 119 -6.94 -4.03 4.16
C VAL A 119 -7.77 -5.21 3.70
N VAL A 120 -7.19 -6.07 2.87
CA VAL A 120 -7.82 -7.31 2.40
C VAL A 120 -6.93 -8.51 2.71
N LYS A 121 -7.55 -9.65 3.06
CA LYS A 121 -6.82 -10.91 3.21
C LYS A 121 -6.27 -11.36 1.86
N ILE A 122 -5.04 -11.83 1.86
CA ILE A 122 -4.42 -12.40 0.65
C ILE A 122 -4.96 -13.83 0.50
N PRO A 123 -5.54 -14.18 -0.66
CA PRO A 123 -5.97 -15.54 -0.93
C PRO A 123 -4.81 -16.55 -0.88
N ASP A 124 -5.11 -17.79 -0.54
CA ASP A 124 -4.13 -18.87 -0.57
C ASP A 124 -3.49 -19.01 -1.96
N GLY A 125 -2.20 -19.28 -1.98
CA GLY A 125 -1.41 -19.40 -3.20
C GLY A 125 -0.88 -18.08 -3.77
N ILE A 126 -1.30 -16.92 -3.24
CA ILE A 126 -0.78 -15.61 -3.64
C ILE A 126 0.33 -15.16 -2.68
N SER A 127 1.51 -14.87 -3.22
CA SER A 127 2.62 -14.37 -2.40
C SER A 127 2.43 -12.88 -2.05
N HIS A 128 3.02 -12.44 -0.93
CA HIS A 128 3.04 -11.02 -0.54
C HIS A 128 3.64 -10.13 -1.64
N LYS A 129 4.64 -10.61 -2.38
CA LYS A 129 5.23 -9.85 -3.49
C LYS A 129 4.23 -9.59 -4.60
N VAL A 130 3.47 -10.62 -5.00
CA VAL A 130 2.40 -10.47 -6.00
C VAL A 130 1.32 -9.54 -5.46
N ALA A 131 0.85 -9.76 -4.24
CA ALA A 131 -0.19 -8.95 -3.61
C ALA A 131 0.21 -7.47 -3.53
N ALA A 132 1.45 -7.15 -3.10
CA ALA A 132 1.96 -5.78 -3.04
C ALA A 132 2.13 -5.11 -4.42
N CYS A 133 2.18 -5.87 -5.50
CA CYS A 133 2.32 -5.31 -6.86
C CYS A 133 0.99 -5.13 -7.57
N ILE A 134 -0.09 -5.78 -7.11
CA ILE A 134 -1.34 -5.85 -7.85
C ILE A 134 -2.46 -4.97 -7.28
N MET A 135 -2.39 -4.57 -6.02
CA MET A 135 -3.50 -3.85 -5.38
C MET A 135 -3.85 -2.56 -6.13
N THR A 136 -2.93 -1.61 -6.22
CA THR A 136 -3.18 -0.33 -6.90
C THR A 136 -3.43 -0.53 -8.40
N LYS A 137 -2.62 -1.34 -9.05
CA LYS A 137 -2.70 -1.57 -10.50
C LYS A 137 -3.94 -2.38 -10.88
N GLY A 138 -4.26 -3.41 -10.10
CA GLY A 138 -5.43 -4.25 -10.29
C GLY A 138 -6.74 -3.51 -10.01
N LEU A 139 -6.82 -2.75 -8.91
CA LEU A 139 -7.99 -1.92 -8.60
C LEU A 139 -8.22 -0.87 -9.68
N THR A 140 -7.14 -0.21 -10.16
CA THR A 140 -7.23 0.74 -11.28
C THR A 140 -7.74 0.06 -12.55
N THR A 141 -7.18 -1.09 -12.90
CA THR A 141 -7.64 -1.87 -14.04
C THR A 141 -9.10 -2.27 -13.91
N HIS A 142 -9.50 -2.77 -12.73
CA HIS A 142 -10.87 -3.18 -12.47
C HIS A 142 -11.87 -2.04 -12.68
N TYR A 143 -11.62 -0.85 -12.10
CA TYR A 143 -12.59 0.22 -12.28
C TYR A 143 -12.63 0.72 -13.72
N LEU A 144 -11.52 0.74 -14.44
CA LEU A 144 -11.51 1.12 -15.86
C LEU A 144 -12.32 0.16 -16.72
N LEU A 145 -12.13 -1.15 -16.56
CA LEU A 145 -12.75 -2.19 -17.36
C LEU A 145 -14.20 -2.50 -16.99
N CYS A 146 -14.57 -2.31 -15.71
CA CYS A 146 -15.84 -2.80 -15.19
C CYS A 146 -16.79 -1.69 -14.71
N LYS A 147 -16.26 -0.51 -14.32
CA LYS A 147 -17.05 0.58 -13.74
C LYS A 147 -17.10 1.82 -14.60
N THR A 148 -15.98 2.25 -15.18
CA THR A 148 -15.93 3.41 -16.08
C THR A 148 -16.51 3.05 -17.43
N TYR A 149 -16.09 1.93 -18.00
CA TYR A 149 -16.63 1.37 -19.23
C TYR A 149 -16.66 -0.16 -19.09
N LYS A 150 -17.82 -0.76 -19.28
CA LYS A 150 -17.97 -2.21 -19.21
C LYS A 150 -17.48 -2.85 -20.52
N LEU A 151 -16.20 -3.20 -20.52
CA LEU A 151 -15.51 -3.75 -21.69
C LEU A 151 -16.07 -5.13 -22.07
N ASN A 152 -16.19 -5.37 -23.38
CA ASN A 152 -16.66 -6.64 -23.94
C ASN A 152 -15.81 -7.07 -25.14
N SER A 153 -16.01 -8.30 -25.63
CA SER A 153 -15.21 -8.90 -26.70
C SER A 153 -15.32 -8.23 -28.08
N LYS A 154 -16.30 -7.36 -28.28
CA LYS A 154 -16.51 -6.64 -29.58
C LYS A 154 -15.78 -5.29 -29.59
N ASP A 155 -15.27 -4.86 -28.45
CA ASP A 155 -14.64 -3.55 -28.32
C ASP A 155 -13.22 -3.51 -28.90
N VAL A 156 -12.85 -2.33 -29.37
CA VAL A 156 -11.47 -1.98 -29.72
C VAL A 156 -11.02 -0.87 -28.79
N VAL A 157 -9.98 -1.13 -28.01
CA VAL A 157 -9.48 -0.21 -26.97
C VAL A 157 -8.13 0.34 -27.39
N LEU A 158 -7.97 1.66 -27.29
CA LEU A 158 -6.67 2.32 -27.31
C LEU A 158 -6.24 2.59 -25.88
N PHE A 159 -5.07 2.07 -25.50
CA PHE A 159 -4.52 2.25 -24.15
C PHE A 159 -3.12 2.88 -24.22
N HIS A 160 -2.98 4.07 -23.62
CA HIS A 160 -1.70 4.75 -23.53
C HIS A 160 -0.83 4.20 -22.40
N ALA A 161 0.50 4.18 -22.61
CA ALA A 161 1.46 3.61 -21.68
C ALA A 161 1.19 2.13 -21.34
N ALA A 162 0.87 1.32 -22.37
CA ALA A 162 0.51 -0.09 -22.22
C ALA A 162 1.61 -0.97 -21.58
N ALA A 163 2.88 -0.56 -21.66
CA ALA A 163 4.00 -1.21 -20.98
C ALA A 163 4.15 -0.81 -19.51
N GLY A 164 3.40 0.18 -19.03
CA GLY A 164 3.40 0.60 -17.64
C GLY A 164 2.70 -0.39 -16.70
N GLY A 165 2.80 -0.17 -15.39
CA GLY A 165 2.27 -1.10 -14.39
C GLY A 165 0.78 -1.39 -14.53
N VAL A 166 -0.07 -0.36 -14.72
CA VAL A 166 -1.50 -0.55 -15.00
C VAL A 166 -1.71 -1.18 -16.36
N GLY A 167 -0.98 -0.72 -17.39
CA GLY A 167 -1.09 -1.21 -18.76
C GLY A 167 -0.82 -2.70 -18.90
N GLN A 168 0.14 -3.24 -18.17
CA GLN A 168 0.45 -4.68 -18.16
C GLN A 168 -0.71 -5.51 -17.60
N VAL A 169 -1.33 -5.08 -16.49
CA VAL A 169 -2.50 -5.76 -15.91
C VAL A 169 -3.72 -5.60 -16.82
N PHE A 170 -3.94 -4.38 -17.32
CA PHE A 170 -5.04 -4.07 -18.23
C PHE A 170 -4.97 -4.92 -19.50
N SER A 171 -3.80 -5.03 -20.11
CA SER A 171 -3.62 -5.79 -21.37
C SER A 171 -3.93 -7.27 -21.21
N GLN A 172 -3.52 -7.88 -20.10
CA GLN A 172 -3.82 -9.27 -19.81
C GLN A 172 -5.32 -9.50 -19.55
N TRP A 173 -5.95 -8.59 -18.81
CA TRP A 173 -7.37 -8.67 -18.51
C TRP A 173 -8.22 -8.41 -19.77
N ALA A 174 -7.89 -7.39 -20.56
CA ALA A 174 -8.54 -7.11 -21.84
C ALA A 174 -8.46 -8.30 -22.81
N LYS A 175 -7.27 -8.96 -22.86
CA LYS A 175 -7.09 -10.19 -23.64
C LYS A 175 -8.02 -11.31 -23.14
N SER A 176 -8.18 -11.49 -21.84
CA SER A 176 -9.07 -12.52 -21.28
C SER A 176 -10.56 -12.26 -21.58
N ILE A 177 -10.95 -10.99 -21.74
CA ILE A 177 -12.29 -10.59 -22.19
C ILE A 177 -12.47 -10.87 -23.70
N GLY A 178 -11.37 -10.93 -24.46
CA GLY A 178 -11.38 -11.15 -25.90
C GLY A 178 -11.51 -9.88 -26.75
N CYS A 179 -11.35 -8.69 -26.16
CA CYS A 179 -11.38 -7.44 -26.92
C CYS A 179 -10.06 -7.18 -27.67
N LYS A 180 -10.11 -6.34 -28.68
CA LYS A 180 -8.93 -5.88 -29.42
C LYS A 180 -8.27 -4.72 -28.68
N LEU A 181 -7.00 -4.88 -28.30
CA LEU A 181 -6.23 -3.83 -27.65
C LEU A 181 -5.17 -3.26 -28.60
N ILE A 182 -5.11 -1.94 -28.67
CA ILE A 182 -4.04 -1.17 -29.31
C ILE A 182 -3.33 -0.40 -28.20
N GLY A 183 -2.05 -0.72 -27.95
CA GLY A 183 -1.26 -0.06 -26.92
C GLY A 183 -0.26 0.92 -27.50
N THR A 184 -0.10 2.10 -26.88
CA THR A 184 1.05 2.97 -27.13
C THR A 184 2.10 2.74 -26.06
N VAL A 185 3.36 2.73 -26.45
CA VAL A 185 4.51 2.58 -25.56
C VAL A 185 5.53 3.66 -25.87
N GLY A 186 6.35 4.00 -24.90
CA GLY A 186 7.54 4.82 -25.12
C GLY A 186 8.62 4.02 -25.86
N SER A 187 9.48 4.74 -26.59
CA SER A 187 10.67 4.18 -27.24
C SER A 187 11.78 3.87 -26.23
#